data_e7891051ec0a168762e34df6cdfb2c7b
#
_entry.id   e7891051ec0a168762e34df6cdfb2c7b
#
_cell.length_a   1.000
_cell.length_b   1.000
_cell.length_c   1.000
_cell.angle_alpha   90.00
_cell.angle_beta   90.00
_cell.angle_gamma   90.00
#
_symmetry.space_group_name_H-M   'P 1'
#
loop_
_entity.id
_entity.type
_entity.pdbx_description
1 polymer ?
#
loop_
_entity_poly.entity_id
_entity_poly.type
_entity_poly.pdbx_seq_one_letter_code
_entity_poly.pdbx_strand_id
1 'polypeptide(L)'
;LNPQGTELSNLRISLIPGVLETIKHNYNRQNKNLKLFEIGNNYHVIKDEQFENKRLNVAIIGNVFNENWITDYTENNFYYLKGISDNLLENLNISNYKYEIDQDNIFEFKLNLISNKRNIGFIGELDKEYAEAFSIDDKVHILNLDLDKIRPKSFNNKFEELSKFPSSRRDISMILDDHVKFEDIKTIAYNLESKILKDVNLFDDCLLYTSDAADEVL
;
A
#
# COMPACT_ATOMS: atom_id res chain seq x y z
N LEU A 1 8.58 34.34 -10.96
CA LEU A 1 9.26 33.07 -10.92
C LEU A 1 9.80 32.77 -12.31
N ASN A 2 11.06 32.41 -12.42
CA ASN A 2 11.72 32.13 -13.70
C ASN A 2 11.78 30.60 -13.85
N PRO A 3 10.87 29.96 -14.59
CA PRO A 3 10.85 28.49 -14.72
C PRO A 3 12.09 28.02 -15.47
N GLN A 4 12.62 26.85 -15.06
CA GLN A 4 13.78 26.24 -15.73
C GLN A 4 13.43 25.64 -17.11
N GLY A 5 12.15 25.58 -17.45
CA GLY A 5 11.62 25.11 -18.74
C GLY A 5 10.13 25.43 -18.86
N THR A 6 9.61 25.40 -20.08
CA THR A 6 8.18 25.65 -20.35
C THR A 6 7.27 24.63 -19.65
N GLU A 7 7.73 23.41 -19.48
CA GLU A 7 7.01 22.32 -18.80
C GLU A 7 6.91 22.53 -17.28
N LEU A 8 7.82 23.34 -16.70
CA LEU A 8 7.85 23.66 -15.26
C LEU A 8 7.25 25.04 -14.95
N SER A 9 6.47 25.60 -15.87
CA SER A 9 5.84 26.91 -15.70
C SER A 9 4.70 26.94 -14.69
N ASN A 10 4.07 25.79 -14.43
CA ASN A 10 2.96 25.64 -13.51
C ASN A 10 3.37 24.92 -12.21
N LEU A 11 2.73 25.30 -11.11
CA LEU A 11 2.87 24.56 -9.86
C LEU A 11 2.21 23.19 -9.99
N ARG A 12 2.89 22.15 -9.50
CA ARG A 12 2.43 20.77 -9.60
C ARG A 12 1.24 20.48 -8.69
N ILE A 13 0.21 19.86 -9.25
CA ILE A 13 -0.98 19.40 -8.50
C ILE A 13 -0.79 18.00 -7.92
N SER A 14 0.19 17.24 -8.41
CA SER A 14 0.52 15.88 -7.99
C SER A 14 2.02 15.62 -8.11
N LEU A 15 2.53 14.70 -7.26
CA LEU A 15 3.92 14.20 -7.37
C LEU A 15 4.04 13.04 -8.37
N ILE A 16 2.92 12.39 -8.72
CA ILE A 16 2.89 11.18 -9.54
C ILE A 16 3.57 11.40 -10.91
N PRO A 17 3.22 12.43 -11.70
CA PRO A 17 3.85 12.62 -13.01
C PRO A 17 5.38 12.77 -12.93
N GLY A 18 5.89 13.48 -11.93
CA GLY A 18 7.34 13.66 -11.73
C GLY A 18 8.06 12.35 -11.40
N VAL A 19 7.44 11.51 -10.58
CA VAL A 19 7.98 10.18 -10.26
C VAL A 19 7.93 9.27 -11.50
N LEU A 20 6.87 9.33 -12.31
CA LEU A 20 6.76 8.55 -13.54
C LEU A 20 7.80 8.95 -14.58
N GLU A 21 8.09 10.26 -14.73
CA GLU A 21 9.19 10.73 -15.58
C GLU A 21 10.54 10.23 -15.08
N THR A 22 10.73 10.16 -13.76
CA THR A 22 11.95 9.59 -13.14
C THR A 22 12.06 8.09 -13.42
N ILE A 23 10.96 7.34 -13.32
CA ILE A 23 10.90 5.92 -13.68
C ILE A 23 11.24 5.73 -15.14
N LYS A 24 10.59 6.44 -16.06
CA LYS A 24 10.86 6.44 -17.51
C LYS A 24 12.33 6.67 -17.81
N HIS A 25 12.93 7.68 -17.18
CA HIS A 25 14.33 8.00 -17.37
C HIS A 25 15.27 6.85 -16.99
N ASN A 26 14.99 6.17 -15.90
CA ASN A 26 15.75 5.00 -15.43
C ASN A 26 15.46 3.76 -16.28
N TYR A 27 14.20 3.53 -16.59
CA TYR A 27 13.72 2.41 -17.40
C TYR A 27 14.39 2.37 -18.77
N ASN A 28 14.48 3.52 -19.44
CA ASN A 28 15.19 3.68 -20.72
C ASN A 28 16.71 3.40 -20.62
N ARG A 29 17.27 3.35 -19.40
CA ARG A 29 18.66 2.99 -19.11
C ARG A 29 18.82 1.55 -18.59
N GLN A 30 17.80 0.74 -18.78
CA GLN A 30 17.73 -0.66 -18.35
C GLN A 30 17.71 -0.84 -16.81
N ASN A 31 17.48 0.21 -16.04
CA ASN A 31 17.22 0.13 -14.60
C ASN A 31 15.74 -0.08 -14.38
N LYS A 32 15.29 -1.34 -14.41
CA LYS A 32 13.87 -1.71 -14.33
C LYS A 32 13.38 -1.97 -12.91
N ASN A 33 14.26 -2.28 -11.96
CA ASN A 33 13.92 -2.56 -10.57
C ASN A 33 14.10 -1.29 -9.73
N LEU A 34 13.04 -0.52 -9.54
CA LEU A 34 13.11 0.76 -8.86
C LEU A 34 12.18 0.81 -7.65
N LYS A 35 12.69 1.40 -6.59
CA LYS A 35 11.94 1.76 -5.38
C LYS A 35 12.26 3.22 -5.07
N LEU A 36 11.35 4.09 -5.41
CA LEU A 36 11.54 5.53 -5.35
C LEU A 36 10.60 6.13 -4.32
N PHE A 37 11.04 7.19 -3.67
CA PHE A 37 10.14 8.03 -2.90
C PHE A 37 10.47 9.53 -3.12
N GLU A 38 9.45 10.35 -2.99
CA GLU A 38 9.56 11.80 -3.02
C GLU A 38 8.71 12.40 -1.92
N ILE A 39 9.26 13.37 -1.19
CA ILE A 39 8.50 14.23 -0.29
C ILE A 39 8.48 15.62 -0.91
N GLY A 40 7.29 16.15 -1.15
CA GLY A 40 7.13 17.44 -1.79
C GLY A 40 5.74 18.02 -1.60
N ASN A 41 5.56 19.24 -2.09
CA ASN A 41 4.30 19.95 -1.98
C ASN A 41 3.51 19.88 -3.28
N ASN A 42 2.19 19.68 -3.13
CA ASN A 42 1.19 19.82 -4.17
C ASN A 42 0.44 21.12 -3.95
N TYR A 43 0.00 21.73 -5.04
CA TYR A 43 -0.67 23.03 -5.01
C TYR A 43 -2.05 22.91 -5.66
N HIS A 44 -3.07 23.42 -5.00
CA HIS A 44 -4.45 23.42 -5.48
C HIS A 44 -5.08 24.80 -5.31
N VAL A 45 -6.01 25.12 -6.19
CA VAL A 45 -6.85 26.31 -6.07
C VAL A 45 -8.30 25.83 -5.87
N ILE A 46 -8.92 26.18 -4.75
CA ILE A 46 -10.30 25.85 -4.44
C ILE A 46 -11.00 27.18 -4.07
N LYS A 47 -12.01 27.56 -4.84
CA LYS A 47 -12.79 28.82 -4.62
C LYS A 47 -11.87 30.04 -4.50
N ASP A 48 -10.91 30.16 -5.41
CA ASP A 48 -9.90 31.24 -5.49
C ASP A 48 -8.89 31.30 -4.31
N GLU A 49 -8.95 30.34 -3.38
CA GLU A 49 -7.95 30.17 -2.33
C GLU A 49 -6.87 29.17 -2.75
N GLN A 50 -5.63 29.50 -2.47
CA GLN A 50 -4.48 28.63 -2.77
C GLN A 50 -4.19 27.72 -1.57
N PHE A 51 -4.09 26.44 -1.85
CA PHE A 51 -3.75 25.41 -0.86
C PHE A 51 -2.45 24.73 -1.24
N GLU A 52 -1.61 24.54 -0.26
CA GLU A 52 -0.37 23.80 -0.35
C GLU A 52 -0.46 22.60 0.59
N ASN A 53 -0.20 21.38 0.09
CA ASN A 53 -0.25 20.15 0.87
C ASN A 53 1.05 19.38 0.72
N LYS A 54 1.64 19.01 1.83
CA LYS A 54 2.85 18.19 1.84
C LYS A 54 2.52 16.72 1.65
N ARG A 55 3.14 16.08 0.66
CA ARG A 55 2.90 14.69 0.27
C ARG A 55 4.16 13.86 0.35
N LEU A 56 4.00 12.60 0.72
CA LEU A 56 4.94 11.53 0.44
C LEU A 56 4.37 10.70 -0.70
N ASN A 57 5.16 10.53 -1.75
CA ASN A 57 4.86 9.58 -2.82
C ASN A 57 5.94 8.50 -2.85
N VAL A 58 5.52 7.24 -2.90
CA VAL A 58 6.39 6.08 -3.07
C VAL A 58 5.95 5.36 -4.33
N ALA A 59 6.88 5.00 -5.19
CA ALA A 59 6.62 4.21 -6.37
C ALA A 59 7.57 3.02 -6.43
N ILE A 60 7.02 1.84 -6.75
CA ILE A 60 7.78 0.62 -6.94
C ILE A 60 7.45 0.00 -8.29
N ILE A 61 8.48 -0.54 -8.96
CA ILE A 61 8.39 -1.20 -10.26
C ILE A 61 9.43 -2.32 -10.33
N GLY A 62 9.15 -3.34 -11.14
CA GLY A 62 10.05 -4.46 -11.37
C GLY A 62 10.11 -5.43 -10.19
N ASN A 63 11.27 -5.94 -9.85
CA ASN A 63 11.43 -7.00 -8.86
C ASN A 63 11.71 -6.49 -7.45
N VAL A 64 11.31 -7.28 -6.44
CA VAL A 64 11.59 -7.00 -5.02
C VAL A 64 13.10 -7.02 -4.78
N PHE A 65 13.79 -8.00 -5.33
CA PHE A 65 15.24 -8.20 -5.21
C PHE A 65 15.89 -8.18 -6.59
N ASN A 66 17.13 -7.76 -6.65
CA ASN A 66 17.94 -7.99 -7.84
C ASN A 66 18.19 -9.48 -8.01
N GLU A 67 18.36 -9.91 -9.27
CA GLU A 67 18.68 -11.30 -9.60
C GLU A 67 19.91 -11.77 -8.84
N ASN A 68 19.77 -12.90 -8.15
CA ASN A 68 20.84 -13.55 -7.43
C ASN A 68 20.55 -15.06 -7.34
N TRP A 69 21.55 -15.85 -6.91
CA TRP A 69 21.48 -17.31 -6.92
C TRP A 69 20.71 -17.92 -5.72
N ILE A 70 20.33 -17.12 -4.73
CA ILE A 70 19.69 -17.58 -3.48
C ILE A 70 18.19 -17.30 -3.47
N THR A 71 17.78 -16.14 -4.01
CA THR A 71 16.38 -15.71 -3.96
C THR A 71 15.68 -15.97 -5.27
N ASP A 72 14.51 -16.58 -5.19
CA ASP A 72 13.63 -16.73 -6.32
C ASP A 72 13.19 -15.36 -6.87
N TYR A 73 12.87 -15.36 -8.15
CA TYR A 73 12.30 -14.20 -8.82
C TYR A 73 10.99 -13.81 -8.15
N THR A 74 10.94 -12.62 -7.59
CA THR A 74 9.73 -12.08 -6.93
C THR A 74 9.44 -10.70 -7.47
N GLU A 75 8.36 -10.56 -8.23
CA GLU A 75 7.90 -9.26 -8.71
C GLU A 75 7.42 -8.40 -7.55
N ASN A 76 7.68 -7.10 -7.65
CA ASN A 76 6.97 -6.12 -6.83
C ASN A 76 5.48 -6.21 -7.15
N ASN A 77 4.67 -6.23 -6.12
CA ASN A 77 3.24 -6.29 -6.26
C ASN A 77 2.56 -5.37 -5.25
N PHE A 78 1.27 -5.23 -5.41
CA PHE A 78 0.44 -4.42 -4.54
C PHE A 78 0.61 -4.77 -3.05
N TYR A 79 0.68 -6.05 -2.71
CA TYR A 79 0.82 -6.50 -1.31
C TYR A 79 2.18 -6.15 -0.72
N TYR A 80 3.24 -6.15 -1.53
CA TYR A 80 4.56 -5.71 -1.09
C TYR A 80 4.54 -4.21 -0.74
N LEU A 81 3.95 -3.37 -1.59
CA LEU A 81 3.81 -1.94 -1.30
C LEU A 81 2.87 -1.69 -0.11
N LYS A 82 1.80 -2.50 0.01
CA LYS A 82 0.90 -2.43 1.17
C LYS A 82 1.66 -2.73 2.46
N GLY A 83 2.51 -3.75 2.49
CA GLY A 83 3.38 -4.06 3.64
C GLY A 83 4.33 -2.90 3.99
N ILE A 84 4.90 -2.23 2.99
CA ILE A 84 5.70 -1.01 3.21
C ILE A 84 4.85 0.10 3.83
N SER A 85 3.62 0.30 3.32
CA SER A 85 2.68 1.29 3.86
C SER A 85 2.30 1.00 5.31
N ASP A 86 1.94 -0.25 5.61
CA ASP A 86 1.55 -0.69 6.96
C ASP A 86 2.71 -0.49 7.94
N ASN A 87 3.92 -0.90 7.57
CA ASN A 87 5.12 -0.72 8.39
C ASN A 87 5.44 0.77 8.64
N LEU A 88 5.30 1.61 7.59
CA LEU A 88 5.51 3.05 7.72
C LEU A 88 4.50 3.68 8.69
N LEU A 89 3.21 3.33 8.57
CA LEU A 89 2.16 3.86 9.44
C LEU A 89 2.34 3.40 10.88
N GLU A 90 2.74 2.15 11.09
CA GLU A 90 3.06 1.60 12.42
C GLU A 90 4.22 2.36 13.06
N ASN A 91 5.32 2.57 12.33
CA ASN A 91 6.46 3.36 12.81
C ASN A 91 6.09 4.83 13.12
N LEU A 92 5.06 5.37 12.49
CA LEU A 92 4.49 6.68 12.80
C LEU A 92 3.46 6.63 13.95
N ASN A 93 3.27 5.47 14.60
CA ASN A 93 2.27 5.22 15.64
C ASN A 93 0.82 5.51 15.19
N ILE A 94 0.52 5.23 13.92
CA ILE A 94 -0.81 5.32 13.35
C ILE A 94 -1.38 3.90 13.27
N SER A 95 -2.08 3.46 14.31
CA SER A 95 -2.62 2.10 14.41
C SER A 95 -4.10 1.99 14.03
N ASN A 96 -4.81 3.11 13.96
CA ASN A 96 -6.25 3.11 13.68
C ASN A 96 -6.50 3.64 12.27
N TYR A 97 -6.32 2.77 11.28
CA TYR A 97 -6.64 3.05 9.88
C TYR A 97 -7.25 1.83 9.23
N LYS A 98 -7.93 2.04 8.11
CA LYS A 98 -8.50 1.01 7.25
C LYS A 98 -8.30 1.35 5.79
N TYR A 99 -8.34 0.34 4.96
CA TYR A 99 -8.35 0.49 3.51
C TYR A 99 -9.78 0.43 2.99
N GLU A 100 -10.14 1.35 2.12
CA GLU A 100 -11.44 1.38 1.44
C GLU A 100 -11.22 1.41 -0.07
N ILE A 101 -11.93 0.55 -0.80
CA ILE A 101 -11.86 0.51 -2.26
C ILE A 101 -12.32 1.86 -2.82
N ASP A 102 -11.57 2.38 -3.77
CA ASP A 102 -11.89 3.58 -4.53
C ASP A 102 -11.75 3.31 -6.03
N GLN A 103 -12.54 4.01 -6.83
CA GLN A 103 -12.47 3.94 -8.29
C GLN A 103 -11.83 5.21 -8.83
N ASP A 104 -10.83 5.06 -9.67
CA ASP A 104 -10.08 6.16 -10.27
C ASP A 104 -9.59 5.73 -11.65
N ASN A 105 -9.77 6.55 -12.66
CA ASN A 105 -9.42 6.24 -14.04
C ASN A 105 -7.90 6.16 -14.29
N ILE A 106 -7.09 6.60 -13.33
CA ILE A 106 -5.61 6.56 -13.42
C ILE A 106 -5.08 5.24 -12.87
N PHE A 107 -5.91 4.52 -12.09
CA PHE A 107 -5.52 3.29 -11.39
C PHE A 107 -6.40 2.14 -11.81
N GLU A 108 -5.80 0.99 -12.08
CA GLU A 108 -6.53 -0.27 -12.26
C GLU A 108 -7.15 -0.72 -10.94
N PHE A 109 -6.40 -0.53 -9.86
CA PHE A 109 -6.86 -0.84 -8.51
C PHE A 109 -6.35 0.21 -7.53
N LYS A 110 -7.24 0.74 -6.69
CA LYS A 110 -6.92 1.78 -5.71
C LYS A 110 -7.63 1.54 -4.39
N LEU A 111 -6.90 1.70 -3.30
CA LEU A 111 -7.43 1.72 -1.94
C LEU A 111 -7.11 3.05 -1.27
N ASN A 112 -8.11 3.71 -0.76
CA ASN A 112 -7.94 4.85 0.12
C ASN A 112 -7.54 4.40 1.53
N LEU A 113 -6.64 5.13 2.14
CA LEU A 113 -6.21 5.00 3.53
C LEU A 113 -7.03 5.95 4.39
N ILE A 114 -7.92 5.40 5.21
CA ILE A 114 -8.80 6.18 6.07
C ILE A 114 -8.36 6.04 7.52
N SER A 115 -7.95 7.12 8.15
CA SER A 115 -7.66 7.18 9.58
C SER A 115 -8.50 8.26 10.26
N ASN A 116 -9.12 7.93 11.41
CA ASN A 116 -9.98 8.85 12.15
C ASN A 116 -11.05 9.53 11.25
N LYS A 117 -11.68 8.76 10.36
CA LYS A 117 -12.70 9.22 9.38
C LYS A 117 -12.16 10.23 8.35
N ARG A 118 -10.85 10.35 8.19
CA ARG A 118 -10.22 11.23 7.20
C ARG A 118 -9.40 10.41 6.23
N ASN A 119 -9.49 10.74 4.96
CA ASN A 119 -8.59 10.18 3.96
C ASN A 119 -7.20 10.80 4.14
N ILE A 120 -6.22 9.95 4.52
CA ILE A 120 -4.82 10.33 4.75
C ILE A 120 -3.92 9.97 3.56
N GLY A 121 -4.46 9.31 2.55
CA GLY A 121 -3.70 8.88 1.38
C GLY A 121 -4.34 7.73 0.65
N PHE A 122 -3.60 7.14 -0.25
CA PHE A 122 -4.03 5.97 -1.00
C PHE A 122 -2.84 5.10 -1.41
N ILE A 123 -3.16 3.86 -1.75
CA ILE A 123 -2.25 2.91 -2.41
C ILE A 123 -2.95 2.37 -3.66
N GLY A 124 -2.24 2.16 -4.75
CA GLY A 124 -2.83 1.65 -5.98
C GLY A 124 -1.82 1.10 -6.97
N GLU A 125 -2.32 0.31 -7.91
CA GLU A 125 -1.65 -0.11 -9.13
C GLU A 125 -2.07 0.84 -10.24
N LEU A 126 -1.11 1.43 -10.94
CA LEU A 126 -1.36 2.36 -12.02
C LEU A 126 -2.01 1.63 -13.20
N ASP A 127 -2.97 2.27 -13.85
CA ASP A 127 -3.57 1.76 -15.06
C ASP A 127 -2.51 1.60 -16.16
N LYS A 128 -2.63 0.51 -16.93
CA LYS A 128 -1.66 0.15 -17.96
C LYS A 128 -1.54 1.20 -19.06
N GLU A 129 -2.65 1.72 -19.55
CA GLU A 129 -2.64 2.72 -20.63
C GLU A 129 -1.97 4.02 -20.14
N TYR A 130 -2.19 4.35 -18.86
CA TYR A 130 -1.56 5.51 -18.24
C TYR A 130 -0.04 5.31 -18.06
N ALA A 131 0.43 4.12 -17.70
CA ALA A 131 1.85 3.78 -17.61
C ALA A 131 2.52 3.79 -19.00
N GLU A 132 1.86 3.23 -20.03
CA GLU A 132 2.34 3.22 -21.41
C GLU A 132 2.51 4.64 -21.99
N ALA A 133 1.69 5.61 -21.58
CA ALA A 133 1.85 7.01 -21.97
C ALA A 133 3.22 7.59 -21.50
N PHE A 134 3.80 7.04 -20.45
CA PHE A 134 5.16 7.32 -19.99
C PHE A 134 6.21 6.35 -20.54
N SER A 135 5.86 5.48 -21.48
CA SER A 135 6.74 4.43 -22.03
C SER A 135 7.23 3.46 -20.96
N ILE A 136 6.35 3.07 -20.05
CA ILE A 136 6.59 2.10 -18.98
C ILE A 136 5.69 0.90 -19.26
N ASP A 137 6.28 -0.27 -19.52
CA ASP A 137 5.56 -1.49 -19.86
C ASP A 137 5.25 -2.36 -18.62
N ASP A 138 5.97 -2.15 -17.53
CA ASP A 138 5.80 -2.91 -16.29
C ASP A 138 4.78 -2.26 -15.36
N LYS A 139 4.22 -3.04 -14.43
CA LYS A 139 3.28 -2.58 -13.42
C LYS A 139 3.92 -1.61 -12.44
N VAL A 140 3.31 -0.46 -12.26
CA VAL A 140 3.75 0.57 -11.31
C VAL A 140 2.79 0.60 -10.13
N HIS A 141 3.31 0.41 -8.93
CA HIS A 141 2.53 0.53 -7.70
C HIS A 141 2.89 1.82 -6.97
N ILE A 142 1.89 2.55 -6.54
CA ILE A 142 2.04 3.90 -5.96
C ILE A 142 1.38 3.94 -4.59
N LEU A 143 2.12 4.45 -3.59
CA LEU A 143 1.60 4.92 -2.31
C LEU A 143 1.71 6.44 -2.27
N ASN A 144 0.63 7.12 -1.94
CA ASN A 144 0.62 8.56 -1.75
C ASN A 144 0.00 8.91 -0.39
N LEU A 145 0.75 9.59 0.47
CA LEU A 145 0.30 9.98 1.80
C LEU A 145 0.27 11.50 1.96
N ASP A 146 -0.75 11.98 2.63
CA ASP A 146 -0.93 13.37 3.02
C ASP A 146 -0.28 13.61 4.39
N LEU A 147 0.93 14.18 4.37
CA LEU A 147 1.71 14.36 5.58
C LEU A 147 1.13 15.43 6.53
N ASP A 148 0.33 16.35 6.01
CA ASP A 148 -0.34 17.36 6.84
C ASP A 148 -1.51 16.76 7.65
N LYS A 149 -2.11 15.68 7.12
CA LYS A 149 -3.17 14.93 7.82
C LYS A 149 -2.62 13.86 8.75
N ILE A 150 -1.40 13.42 8.50
CA ILE A 150 -0.70 12.44 9.33
C ILE A 150 -0.05 13.18 10.49
N ARG A 151 -0.66 13.05 11.66
CA ARG A 151 -0.07 13.58 12.90
C ARG A 151 0.42 12.40 13.73
N PRO A 152 1.74 12.15 13.76
CA PRO A 152 2.28 11.11 14.63
C PRO A 152 1.87 11.45 16.07
N LYS A 153 1.29 10.50 16.76
CA LYS A 153 1.08 10.63 18.21
C LYS A 153 2.47 10.75 18.84
N SER A 154 2.59 11.59 19.87
CA SER A 154 3.84 11.73 20.62
C SER A 154 4.40 10.34 20.95
N PHE A 155 5.67 10.13 20.67
CA PHE A 155 6.37 8.88 20.97
C PHE A 155 6.44 8.67 22.50
N ASN A 156 5.35 8.22 23.08
CA ASN A 156 5.36 7.65 24.42
C ASN A 156 5.70 6.16 24.26
N ASN A 157 6.92 5.87 23.89
CA ASN A 157 7.44 4.51 23.95
C ASN A 157 7.49 4.11 25.43
N LYS A 158 6.37 3.59 25.93
CA LYS A 158 6.41 2.87 27.20
C LYS A 158 7.10 1.55 26.91
N PHE A 159 8.20 1.33 27.60
CA PHE A 159 8.83 0.02 27.64
C PHE A 159 7.79 -0.97 28.21
N GLU A 160 7.37 -1.93 27.42
CA GLU A 160 6.60 -3.08 27.87
C GLU A 160 7.56 -4.24 28.10
N GLU A 161 7.52 -4.82 29.29
CA GLU A 161 8.31 -6.01 29.60
C GLU A 161 7.93 -7.13 28.61
N LEU A 162 8.95 -7.77 28.06
CA LEU A 162 8.74 -8.95 27.23
C LEU A 162 8.07 -10.05 28.05
N SER A 163 7.07 -10.70 27.45
CA SER A 163 6.40 -11.84 28.09
C SER A 163 7.40 -12.91 28.47
N LYS A 164 7.40 -13.34 29.73
CA LYS A 164 8.21 -14.46 30.22
C LYS A 164 7.71 -15.82 29.73
N PHE A 165 6.50 -15.87 29.17
CA PHE A 165 5.89 -17.07 28.67
C PHE A 165 6.09 -17.20 27.17
N PRO A 166 6.41 -18.39 26.64
CA PRO A 166 6.51 -18.63 25.21
C PRO A 166 5.15 -18.40 24.52
N SER A 167 5.18 -17.89 23.30
CA SER A 167 3.97 -17.79 22.47
C SER A 167 3.50 -19.19 22.04
N SER A 168 2.18 -19.36 21.91
CA SER A 168 1.57 -20.57 21.37
C SER A 168 0.83 -20.22 20.09
N ARG A 169 1.11 -20.95 19.00
CA ARG A 169 0.38 -20.83 17.73
C ARG A 169 -0.80 -21.80 17.76
N ARG A 170 -1.95 -21.35 17.26
CA ARG A 170 -3.14 -22.14 17.03
C ARG A 170 -3.63 -21.91 15.62
N ASP A 171 -3.85 -22.97 14.88
CA ASP A 171 -4.41 -22.93 13.54
C ASP A 171 -5.91 -23.26 13.64
N ILE A 172 -6.73 -22.48 12.95
CA ILE A 172 -8.19 -22.63 12.93
C ILE A 172 -8.60 -22.72 11.46
N SER A 173 -9.35 -23.76 11.11
CA SER A 173 -9.96 -23.93 9.80
C SER A 173 -11.43 -23.56 9.89
N MET A 174 -11.92 -22.74 8.96
CA MET A 174 -13.30 -22.27 8.94
C MET A 174 -13.85 -22.35 7.51
N ILE A 175 -15.13 -22.68 7.39
CA ILE A 175 -15.88 -22.54 6.13
C ILE A 175 -16.65 -21.24 6.24
N LEU A 176 -16.47 -20.37 5.30
CA LEU A 176 -17.03 -19.02 5.29
C LEU A 176 -17.77 -18.77 3.99
N ASP A 177 -18.74 -17.87 4.04
CA ASP A 177 -19.41 -17.38 2.84
C ASP A 177 -18.49 -16.38 2.11
N ASP A 178 -18.61 -16.28 0.77
CA ASP A 178 -17.77 -15.46 -0.10
C ASP A 178 -17.75 -13.97 0.25
N HIS A 179 -18.77 -13.48 0.95
CA HIS A 179 -18.85 -12.08 1.36
C HIS A 179 -18.10 -11.75 2.64
N VAL A 180 -17.61 -12.75 3.38
CA VAL A 180 -16.88 -12.56 4.64
C VAL A 180 -15.44 -12.19 4.34
N LYS A 181 -15.00 -11.06 4.86
CA LYS A 181 -13.62 -10.60 4.69
C LYS A 181 -12.75 -11.05 5.86
N PHE A 182 -11.50 -11.38 5.58
CA PHE A 182 -10.53 -11.72 6.63
C PHE A 182 -10.40 -10.61 7.68
N GLU A 183 -10.51 -9.34 7.29
CA GLU A 183 -10.47 -8.21 8.20
C GLU A 183 -11.61 -8.22 9.24
N ASP A 184 -12.79 -8.74 8.89
CA ASP A 184 -13.91 -8.87 9.81
C ASP A 184 -13.60 -9.93 10.87
N ILE A 185 -13.02 -11.07 10.47
CA ILE A 185 -12.58 -12.14 11.37
C ILE A 185 -11.50 -11.62 12.31
N LYS A 186 -10.50 -10.95 11.78
CA LYS A 186 -9.42 -10.33 12.54
C LYS A 186 -9.95 -9.35 13.57
N THR A 187 -10.89 -8.51 13.17
CA THR A 187 -11.55 -7.53 14.06
C THR A 187 -12.30 -8.21 15.19
N ILE A 188 -13.05 -9.28 14.89
CA ILE A 188 -13.78 -10.06 15.90
C ILE A 188 -12.80 -10.69 16.90
N ALA A 189 -11.72 -11.31 16.40
CA ALA A 189 -10.71 -11.95 17.23
C ALA A 189 -10.06 -10.97 18.22
N TYR A 190 -9.63 -9.79 17.75
CA TYR A 190 -9.05 -8.78 18.63
C TYR A 190 -10.05 -8.14 19.59
N ASN A 191 -11.32 -8.05 19.21
CA ASN A 191 -12.35 -7.55 20.13
C ASN A 191 -12.67 -8.54 21.25
N LEU A 192 -12.60 -9.85 20.95
CA LEU A 192 -12.84 -10.91 21.95
C LEU A 192 -11.65 -11.09 22.89
N GLU A 193 -10.43 -11.03 22.37
CA GLU A 193 -9.23 -11.28 23.17
C GLU A 193 -8.06 -10.36 22.76
N SER A 194 -8.02 -9.18 23.33
CA SER A 194 -7.00 -8.17 23.04
C SER A 194 -5.74 -8.29 23.91
N LYS A 195 -5.77 -9.05 25.01
CA LYS A 195 -4.66 -9.11 25.97
C LYS A 195 -3.63 -10.20 25.65
N ILE A 196 -4.13 -11.37 25.26
CA ILE A 196 -3.31 -12.56 25.03
C ILE A 196 -3.04 -12.74 23.53
N LEU A 197 -4.01 -12.38 22.69
CA LEU A 197 -3.89 -12.48 21.24
C LEU A 197 -2.81 -11.52 20.74
N LYS A 198 -1.77 -12.04 20.10
CA LYS A 198 -0.65 -11.26 19.58
C LYS A 198 -0.82 -10.96 18.11
N ASP A 199 -1.22 -11.95 17.32
CA ASP A 199 -1.34 -11.84 15.88
C ASP A 199 -2.36 -12.81 15.31
N VAL A 200 -2.99 -12.42 14.20
CA VAL A 200 -3.94 -13.23 13.43
C VAL A 200 -3.56 -13.12 11.96
N ASN A 201 -3.14 -14.24 11.37
CA ASN A 201 -2.71 -14.32 9.99
C ASN A 201 -3.54 -15.32 9.21
N LEU A 202 -3.83 -15.02 7.96
CA LEU A 202 -4.33 -15.96 6.98
C LEU A 202 -3.10 -16.62 6.30
N PHE A 203 -3.04 -17.96 6.33
CA PHE A 203 -1.94 -18.70 5.72
C PHE A 203 -2.38 -19.63 4.60
N ASP A 204 -3.70 -19.90 4.50
CA ASP A 204 -4.29 -20.72 3.45
C ASP A 204 -5.71 -20.24 3.16
N ASP A 205 -6.06 -20.13 1.88
CA ASP A 205 -7.38 -19.75 1.39
C ASP A 205 -7.74 -20.69 0.23
N CYS A 206 -8.50 -21.75 0.56
CA CYS A 206 -8.90 -22.79 -0.39
C CYS A 206 -10.36 -22.62 -0.79
N LEU A 207 -10.60 -22.48 -2.10
CA LEU A 207 -11.95 -22.58 -2.64
C LEU A 207 -12.42 -24.05 -2.59
N LEU A 208 -13.44 -24.35 -1.77
CA LEU A 208 -14.08 -25.65 -1.77
C LEU A 208 -14.95 -25.79 -3.02
N TYR A 209 -14.44 -26.46 -4.04
CA TYR A 209 -15.27 -26.94 -5.14
C TYR A 209 -16.11 -28.14 -4.65
N THR A 210 -17.41 -27.94 -4.48
CA THR A 210 -18.36 -28.99 -4.03
C THR A 210 -18.67 -30.05 -5.08
N SER A 211 -17.98 -30.07 -6.22
CA SER A 211 -18.29 -30.98 -7.34
C SER A 211 -17.51 -32.31 -7.39
N ASP A 212 -16.43 -32.49 -6.59
CA ASP A 212 -15.56 -33.66 -6.71
C ASP A 212 -15.62 -34.66 -5.56
N ALA A 213 -16.54 -34.48 -4.61
CA ALA A 213 -16.66 -35.45 -3.49
C ALA A 213 -17.62 -36.62 -3.77
N ALA A 214 -18.16 -36.77 -4.99
CA ALA A 214 -19.18 -37.79 -5.29
C ALA A 214 -18.71 -38.98 -6.14
N ASP A 215 -17.47 -38.98 -6.70
CA ASP A 215 -17.05 -40.00 -7.67
C ASP A 215 -15.93 -40.95 -7.21
N GLU A 216 -15.53 -40.95 -5.94
CA GLU A 216 -14.60 -41.96 -5.42
C GLU A 216 -15.24 -42.87 -4.39
N VAL A 217 -16.32 -43.52 -4.75
CA VAL A 217 -16.79 -44.74 -4.07
C VAL A 217 -17.34 -45.72 -5.12
N LEU A 218 -16.46 -46.49 -5.72
CA LEU A 218 -16.73 -47.84 -6.24
C LEU A 218 -15.45 -48.65 -6.24
#